data_7a86fbf09b745c5626d7352a4b415471
#
_entry.id   7a86fbf09b745c5626d7352a4b415471
#
_cell.length_a   1.000
_cell.length_b   1.000
_cell.length_c   1.000
_cell.angle_alpha   90.00
_cell.angle_beta   90.00
_cell.angle_gamma   90.00
#
_symmetry.space_group_name_H-M   'P 1'
#
loop_
_entity.id
_entity.type
_entity.pdbx_description
1 polymer ?
#
loop_
_entity_poly.entity_id
_entity_poly.type
_entity_poly.pdbx_seq_one_letter_code
_entity_poly.pdbx_strand_id
1 'polypeptide(L)'
;MKNAKFKIILLLLVMFVLVSPSFSQIPGEIVLSIQNGNDEMLSSYFNQNVELVVENNDDVFSKAQAKQIVAEFFKANKPKQFSIIHQGGKDGARYAIGSLVTSTGTFRVYFLLKSKDNNSYIHQLRIEKQG
;
A
#
# COMPACT_ATOMS: atom_id res chain seq x y z
N MET A 1 -40.29 27.18 -20.46
CA MET A 1 -39.97 25.83 -20.98
C MET A 1 -38.49 25.63 -21.33
N LYS A 2 -37.75 26.66 -21.64
CA LYS A 2 -36.29 26.57 -21.82
C LYS A 2 -35.55 26.10 -20.57
N ASN A 3 -36.09 26.33 -19.38
CA ASN A 3 -35.45 25.97 -18.09
C ASN A 3 -35.54 24.48 -17.74
N ALA A 4 -36.54 23.77 -18.31
CA ALA A 4 -36.69 22.33 -18.02
C ALA A 4 -35.62 21.48 -18.70
N LYS A 5 -35.28 21.77 -19.94
CA LYS A 5 -34.19 21.06 -20.67
C LYS A 5 -32.82 21.34 -20.03
N PHE A 6 -32.61 22.56 -19.61
CA PHE A 6 -31.37 22.95 -18.93
C PHE A 6 -31.20 22.23 -17.58
N LYS A 7 -32.30 22.14 -16.81
CA LYS A 7 -32.31 21.43 -15.53
C LYS A 7 -32.04 19.93 -15.70
N ILE A 8 -32.56 19.30 -16.74
CA ILE A 8 -32.35 17.87 -17.03
C ILE A 8 -30.89 17.63 -17.43
N ILE A 9 -30.30 18.52 -18.25
CA ILE A 9 -28.90 18.41 -18.65
C ILE A 9 -27.98 18.58 -17.44
N LEU A 10 -28.28 19.52 -16.55
CA LEU A 10 -27.52 19.72 -15.31
C LEU A 10 -27.63 18.53 -14.38
N LEU A 11 -28.81 17.91 -14.26
CA LEU A 11 -29.03 16.72 -13.45
C LEU A 11 -28.24 15.52 -13.99
N LEU A 12 -28.20 15.33 -15.30
CA LEU A 12 -27.42 14.27 -15.96
C LEU A 12 -25.93 14.48 -15.78
N LEU A 13 -25.46 15.72 -15.80
CA LEU A 13 -24.06 16.05 -15.57
C LEU A 13 -23.64 15.74 -14.13
N VAL A 14 -24.51 16.05 -13.16
CA VAL A 14 -24.28 15.76 -11.75
C VAL A 14 -24.29 14.26 -11.50
N MET A 15 -25.19 13.50 -12.14
CA MET A 15 -25.19 12.04 -12.05
C MET A 15 -23.90 11.42 -12.61
N PHE A 16 -23.37 11.96 -13.70
CA PHE A 16 -22.12 11.48 -14.28
C PHE A 16 -20.92 11.69 -13.35
N VAL A 17 -20.90 12.80 -12.62
CA VAL A 17 -19.85 13.10 -11.63
C VAL A 17 -19.95 12.20 -10.41
N LEU A 18 -21.18 11.81 -10.02
CA LEU A 18 -21.41 10.94 -8.86
C LEU A 18 -21.09 9.46 -9.13
N VAL A 19 -21.03 9.04 -10.40
CA VAL A 19 -20.64 7.68 -10.81
C VAL A 19 -19.14 7.66 -11.10
N SER A 20 -18.32 8.13 -10.17
CA SER A 20 -16.88 7.90 -10.23
C SER A 20 -16.60 6.43 -9.97
N PRO A 21 -15.86 5.71 -10.85
CA PRO A 21 -15.48 4.34 -10.54
C PRO A 21 -14.67 4.35 -9.24
N SER A 22 -15.16 3.59 -8.25
CA SER A 22 -14.42 3.37 -7.01
C SER A 22 -13.28 2.41 -7.31
N PHE A 23 -12.10 2.93 -7.63
CA PHE A 23 -10.90 2.12 -7.64
C PHE A 23 -10.45 1.95 -6.20
N SER A 24 -10.40 0.70 -5.71
CA SER A 24 -9.72 0.42 -4.47
C SER A 24 -8.23 0.59 -4.74
N GLN A 25 -7.70 1.72 -4.34
CA GLN A 25 -6.30 2.08 -4.52
C GLN A 25 -5.50 1.61 -3.31
N ILE A 26 -4.20 1.40 -3.54
CA ILE A 26 -3.26 1.21 -2.45
C ILE A 26 -3.28 2.49 -1.60
N PRO A 27 -3.48 2.40 -0.27
CA PRO A 27 -3.44 3.58 0.59
C PRO A 27 -2.13 4.35 0.43
N GLY A 28 -2.22 5.65 0.17
CA GLY A 28 -1.05 6.49 -0.03
C GLY A 28 -0.11 6.53 1.18
N GLU A 29 -0.65 6.34 2.38
CA GLU A 29 0.15 6.29 3.60
C GLU A 29 1.11 5.10 3.64
N ILE A 30 0.74 3.97 3.03
CA ILE A 30 1.64 2.82 2.92
C ILE A 30 2.85 3.18 2.06
N VAL A 31 2.61 3.81 0.91
CA VAL A 31 3.68 4.27 0.01
C VAL A 31 4.59 5.26 0.73
N LEU A 32 4.01 6.26 1.40
CA LEU A 32 4.77 7.27 2.15
C LEU A 32 5.57 6.66 3.29
N SER A 33 5.01 5.69 4.00
CA SER A 33 5.70 5.04 5.12
C SER A 33 6.95 4.29 4.66
N ILE A 34 6.88 3.62 3.52
CA ILE A 34 8.02 2.93 2.94
C ILE A 34 9.05 3.94 2.45
N GLN A 35 8.60 4.98 1.76
CA GLN A 35 9.50 6.02 1.23
C GLN A 35 10.27 6.74 2.34
N ASN A 36 9.64 6.97 3.48
CA ASN A 36 10.22 7.70 4.59
C ASN A 36 10.86 6.80 5.65
N GLY A 37 10.75 5.47 5.51
CA GLY A 37 11.23 4.54 6.51
C GLY A 37 10.48 4.67 7.83
N ASN A 38 9.20 4.96 7.76
CA ASN A 38 8.35 5.14 8.95
C ASN A 38 7.70 3.82 9.34
N ASP A 39 8.36 3.09 10.22
CA ASP A 39 7.90 1.78 10.69
C ASP A 39 6.58 1.88 11.47
N GLU A 40 6.36 2.95 12.21
CA GLU A 40 5.12 3.14 12.95
C GLU A 40 3.92 3.26 12.02
N MET A 41 4.02 4.11 11.00
CA MET A 41 2.95 4.29 10.02
C MET A 41 2.73 3.01 9.22
N LEU A 42 3.81 2.36 8.75
CA LEU A 42 3.71 1.12 7.99
C LEU A 42 3.05 0.02 8.80
N SER A 43 3.50 -0.19 10.03
CA SER A 43 2.98 -1.24 10.90
C SER A 43 1.53 -1.01 11.35
N SER A 44 1.04 0.23 11.29
CA SER A 44 -0.37 0.51 11.58
C SER A 44 -1.30 -0.19 10.59
N TYR A 45 -0.80 -0.52 9.40
CA TYR A 45 -1.54 -1.28 8.40
C TYR A 45 -1.34 -2.79 8.49
N PHE A 46 -0.46 -3.27 9.36
CA PHE A 46 -0.22 -4.71 9.49
C PHE A 46 -1.45 -5.41 10.07
N ASN A 47 -1.75 -6.59 9.52
CA ASN A 47 -2.66 -7.52 10.14
C ASN A 47 -2.05 -7.99 11.47
N GLN A 48 -2.82 -8.63 12.33
CA GLN A 48 -2.32 -9.14 13.62
C GLN A 48 -1.16 -10.12 13.45
N ASN A 49 -1.18 -10.88 12.38
CA ASN A 49 -0.06 -11.72 11.94
C ASN A 49 0.28 -11.36 10.50
N VAL A 50 1.55 -11.26 10.20
CA VAL A 50 2.05 -10.85 8.88
C VAL A 50 3.04 -11.87 8.37
N GLU A 51 2.85 -12.34 7.15
CA GLU A 51 3.88 -13.10 6.45
C GLU A 51 4.96 -12.14 6.00
N LEU A 52 6.14 -12.25 6.58
CA LEU A 52 7.20 -11.28 6.39
C LEU A 52 8.47 -11.96 5.85
N VAL A 53 8.98 -11.43 4.75
CA VAL A 53 10.31 -11.79 4.24
C VAL A 53 11.12 -10.50 4.15
N VAL A 54 12.03 -10.32 5.08
CA VAL A 54 12.93 -9.15 5.14
C VAL A 54 14.31 -9.66 5.56
N GLU A 55 15.27 -9.60 4.64
CA GLU A 55 16.63 -10.10 4.85
C GLU A 55 16.62 -11.59 5.26
N ASN A 56 17.08 -11.91 6.46
CA ASN A 56 17.15 -13.29 6.99
C ASN A 56 15.87 -13.72 7.70
N ASN A 57 14.88 -12.82 7.81
CA ASN A 57 13.61 -13.14 8.44
C ASN A 57 12.63 -13.62 7.37
N ASP A 58 12.14 -14.83 7.52
CA ASP A 58 11.19 -15.45 6.61
C ASP A 58 10.26 -16.34 7.43
N ASP A 59 9.18 -15.75 7.93
CA ASP A 59 8.20 -16.45 8.74
C ASP A 59 6.94 -15.60 8.89
N VAL A 60 5.97 -16.13 9.61
CA VAL A 60 4.80 -15.39 10.08
C VAL A 60 5.15 -14.77 11.44
N PHE A 61 5.02 -13.46 11.53
CA PHE A 61 5.34 -12.70 12.72
C PHE A 61 4.10 -11.98 13.24
N SER A 62 4.05 -11.75 14.55
CA SER A 62 3.05 -10.86 15.11
C SER A 62 3.27 -9.43 14.61
N LYS A 63 2.21 -8.62 14.64
CA LYS A 63 2.28 -7.21 14.25
C LYS A 63 3.44 -6.46 14.96
N ALA A 64 3.61 -6.70 16.25
CA ALA A 64 4.68 -6.07 17.02
C ALA A 64 6.08 -6.52 16.60
N GLN A 65 6.25 -7.82 16.36
CA GLN A 65 7.52 -8.36 15.87
C GLN A 65 7.84 -7.87 14.46
N ALA A 66 6.85 -7.89 13.57
CA ALA A 66 6.99 -7.40 12.21
C ALA A 66 7.38 -5.92 12.19
N LYS A 67 6.77 -5.10 13.04
CA LYS A 67 7.15 -3.69 13.20
C LYS A 67 8.62 -3.54 13.56
N GLN A 68 9.11 -4.33 14.51
CA GLN A 68 10.50 -4.27 14.94
C GLN A 68 11.45 -4.65 13.81
N ILE A 69 11.10 -5.70 13.05
CA ILE A 69 11.94 -6.16 11.93
C ILE A 69 12.04 -5.06 10.85
N VAL A 70 10.92 -4.43 10.47
CA VAL A 70 10.97 -3.35 9.47
C VAL A 70 11.66 -2.11 10.00
N ALA A 71 11.53 -1.80 11.29
CA ALA A 71 12.24 -0.69 11.91
C ALA A 71 13.76 -0.87 11.82
N GLU A 72 14.25 -2.06 12.13
CA GLU A 72 15.66 -2.40 12.01
C GLU A 72 16.13 -2.34 10.54
N PHE A 73 15.32 -2.84 9.62
CA PHE A 73 15.62 -2.76 8.20
C PHE A 73 15.78 -1.31 7.74
N PHE A 74 14.85 -0.43 8.07
CA PHE A 74 14.91 0.98 7.67
C PHE A 74 16.09 1.71 8.31
N LYS A 75 16.48 1.30 9.50
CA LYS A 75 17.64 1.87 10.20
C LYS A 75 18.95 1.53 9.49
N ALA A 76 19.08 0.29 9.06
CA ALA A 76 20.27 -0.19 8.35
C ALA A 76 20.29 0.23 6.88
N ASN A 77 19.14 0.42 6.28
CA ASN A 77 18.95 0.72 4.86
C ASN A 77 18.04 1.93 4.71
N LYS A 78 18.58 3.12 4.88
CA LYS A 78 17.77 4.35 4.86
C LYS A 78 17.12 4.55 3.49
N PRO A 79 15.78 4.59 3.43
CA PRO A 79 15.09 4.82 2.16
C PRO A 79 15.42 6.20 1.58
N LYS A 80 15.60 6.22 0.26
CA LYS A 80 15.80 7.46 -0.51
C LYS A 80 14.64 7.71 -1.44
N GLN A 81 14.09 6.66 -2.05
CA GLN A 81 13.00 6.78 -3.01
C GLN A 81 12.26 5.46 -3.09
N PHE A 82 10.94 5.53 -3.12
CA PHE A 82 10.10 4.37 -3.35
C PHE A 82 9.08 4.68 -4.44
N SER A 83 8.95 3.78 -5.40
CA SER A 83 7.96 3.89 -6.46
C SER A 83 7.30 2.55 -6.73
N ILE A 84 5.97 2.56 -6.90
CA ILE A 84 5.24 1.37 -7.31
C ILE A 84 5.46 1.15 -8.81
N ILE A 85 5.89 -0.06 -9.19
CA ILE A 85 6.14 -0.45 -10.56
C ILE A 85 4.91 -1.16 -11.14
N HIS A 86 4.24 -1.97 -10.33
CA HIS A 86 3.10 -2.74 -10.74
C HIS A 86 2.15 -2.94 -9.58
N GLN A 87 0.85 -2.93 -9.86
CA GLN A 87 -0.17 -3.23 -8.87
C GLN A 87 -1.33 -3.97 -9.55
N GLY A 88 -2.02 -4.78 -8.78
CA GLY A 88 -3.11 -5.58 -9.32
C GLY A 88 -3.93 -6.23 -8.21
N GLY A 89 -4.69 -7.25 -8.59
CA GLY A 89 -5.56 -7.97 -7.69
C GLY A 89 -7.03 -7.64 -7.91
N LYS A 90 -7.85 -8.10 -6.97
CA LYS A 90 -9.31 -7.92 -6.99
C LYS A 90 -9.74 -7.19 -5.73
N ASP A 91 -11.00 -6.77 -5.69
CA ASP A 91 -11.60 -6.25 -4.47
C ASP A 91 -11.43 -7.25 -3.33
N GLY A 92 -10.92 -6.76 -2.20
CA GLY A 92 -10.64 -7.57 -1.04
C GLY A 92 -9.23 -8.16 -0.97
N ALA A 93 -8.49 -8.23 -2.09
CA ALA A 93 -7.12 -8.74 -2.11
C ALA A 93 -6.31 -8.04 -3.20
N ARG A 94 -5.57 -7.00 -2.84
CA ARG A 94 -4.76 -6.21 -3.76
C ARG A 94 -3.28 -6.30 -3.40
N TYR A 95 -2.44 -6.30 -4.43
CA TYR A 95 -1.00 -6.33 -4.24
C TYR A 95 -0.32 -5.19 -4.97
N ALA A 96 0.88 -4.86 -4.54
CA ALA A 96 1.76 -3.92 -5.22
C ALA A 96 3.19 -4.44 -5.20
N ILE A 97 3.90 -4.13 -6.26
CA ILE A 97 5.34 -4.36 -6.38
C ILE A 97 5.99 -3.00 -6.61
N GLY A 98 7.01 -2.69 -5.83
CA GLY A 98 7.72 -1.44 -5.94
C GLY A 98 9.22 -1.60 -5.90
N SER A 99 9.90 -0.53 -6.24
CA SER A 99 11.35 -0.42 -6.19
C SER A 99 11.72 0.57 -5.08
N LEU A 100 12.50 0.11 -4.12
CA LEU A 100 12.96 0.90 -2.98
C LEU A 100 14.46 1.13 -3.11
N VAL A 101 14.85 2.36 -3.39
CA VAL A 101 16.25 2.77 -3.41
C VAL A 101 16.62 3.20 -1.99
N THR A 102 17.68 2.62 -1.47
CA THR A 102 18.17 2.90 -0.12
C THR A 102 19.64 3.29 -0.13
N SER A 103 20.17 3.64 1.04
CA SER A 103 21.60 3.93 1.22
C SER A 103 22.51 2.75 0.92
N THR A 104 22.02 1.53 0.95
CA THR A 104 22.81 0.30 0.75
C THR A 104 22.56 -0.40 -0.56
N GLY A 105 21.60 0.07 -1.35
CA GLY A 105 21.23 -0.53 -2.64
C GLY A 105 19.73 -0.50 -2.87
N THR A 106 19.30 -1.19 -3.91
CA THR A 106 17.90 -1.22 -4.32
C THR A 106 17.25 -2.53 -3.90
N PHE A 107 16.04 -2.43 -3.38
CA PHE A 107 15.25 -3.57 -2.93
C PHE A 107 13.94 -3.62 -3.72
N ARG A 108 13.49 -4.83 -3.99
CA ARG A 108 12.15 -5.07 -4.50
C ARG A 108 11.22 -5.24 -3.31
N VAL A 109 10.15 -4.49 -3.30
CA VAL A 109 9.13 -4.54 -2.26
C VAL A 109 7.85 -5.10 -2.87
N TYR A 110 7.31 -6.13 -2.23
CA TYR A 110 6.00 -6.69 -2.55
C TYR A 110 5.16 -6.66 -1.29
N PHE A 111 3.91 -6.23 -1.41
CA PHE A 111 2.96 -6.36 -0.32
C PHE A 111 1.58 -6.73 -0.82
N LEU A 112 0.89 -7.53 -0.02
CA LEU A 112 -0.47 -7.98 -0.27
C LEU A 112 -1.38 -7.38 0.78
N LEU A 113 -2.42 -6.68 0.32
CA LEU A 113 -3.46 -6.10 1.15
C LEU A 113 -4.69 -6.97 1.10
N LYS A 114 -5.29 -7.22 2.25
CA LYS A 114 -6.62 -7.83 2.35
C LYS A 114 -7.54 -6.89 3.09
N SER A 115 -8.79 -6.82 2.64
CA SER A 115 -9.83 -6.01 3.25
C SER A 115 -10.56 -6.79 4.32
N LYS A 116 -10.80 -6.14 5.46
CA LYS A 116 -11.59 -6.65 6.56
C LYS A 116 -12.33 -5.48 7.19
N ASP A 117 -13.66 -5.58 7.27
CA ASP A 117 -14.50 -4.51 7.85
C ASP A 117 -14.25 -3.13 7.22
N ASN A 118 -14.15 -3.10 5.89
CA ASN A 118 -13.88 -1.89 5.07
C ASN A 118 -12.50 -1.26 5.29
N ASN A 119 -11.61 -1.93 6.01
CA ASN A 119 -10.23 -1.51 6.18
C ASN A 119 -9.29 -2.45 5.44
N SER A 120 -8.19 -1.89 4.94
CA SER A 120 -7.14 -2.66 4.26
C SER A 120 -5.99 -2.94 5.23
N TYR A 121 -5.54 -4.18 5.27
CA TYR A 121 -4.43 -4.62 6.12
C TYR A 121 -3.37 -5.30 5.28
N ILE A 122 -2.10 -5.05 5.62
CA ILE A 122 -0.97 -5.75 5.01
C ILE A 122 -0.94 -7.17 5.60
N HIS A 123 -1.18 -8.14 4.74
CA HIS A 123 -1.18 -9.55 5.09
C HIS A 123 0.17 -10.21 4.83
N GLN A 124 0.88 -9.71 3.82
CA GLN A 124 2.19 -10.19 3.41
C GLN A 124 3.07 -9.01 3.00
N LEU A 125 4.33 -9.03 3.41
CA LEU A 125 5.32 -8.03 3.02
C LEU A 125 6.66 -8.73 2.73
N ARG A 126 7.23 -8.45 1.56
CA ARG A 126 8.53 -8.98 1.16
C ARG A 126 9.42 -7.82 0.74
N ILE A 127 10.60 -7.75 1.32
CA ILE A 127 11.64 -6.77 0.95
C ILE A 127 12.90 -7.56 0.63
N GLU A 128 13.24 -7.63 -0.64
CA GLU A 128 14.34 -8.46 -1.14
C GLU A 128 15.32 -7.61 -1.94
N LYS A 129 16.60 -7.80 -1.69
CA LYS A 129 17.62 -7.05 -2.41
C LYS A 129 17.64 -7.45 -3.88
N GLN A 130 17.67 -6.45 -4.75
CA GLN A 130 17.92 -6.64 -6.18
C GLN A 130 19.43 -6.66 -6.38
N GLY A 131 19.89 -7.79 -6.94
CA GLY A 131 21.31 -7.98 -7.08
C GLY A 131 21.83 -8.01 -8.46
#